data_6fed7649ce26a7a64797bd1b5c79f0b7
#
_entry.id   6fed7649ce26a7a64797bd1b5c79f0b7
#
_cell.length_a   1.000
_cell.length_b   1.000
_cell.length_c   1.000
_cell.angle_alpha   90.00
_cell.angle_beta   90.00
_cell.angle_gamma   90.00
#
_symmetry.space_group_name_H-M   'P 1'
#
loop_
_entity.id
_entity.type
_entity.pdbx_description
1 polymer ?
#
loop_
_entity_poly.entity_id
_entity_poly.type
_entity_poly.pdbx_seq_one_letter_code
_entity_poly.pdbx_strand_id
1 'polypeptide(L)'
;VSDMRIYIAGPIASRKETYKMDFAEAEHGLRHGGDIPVNPAWLPEGLDPEAYMPICMAMLDACDAIYMLRGWEDSKGACIEKKYAEYQGKAILFEGGSEL
;
A
#
# COMPACT_ATOMS: atom_id res chain seq x y z
N VAL A 1 13.65 -8.68 -14.85
CA VAL A 1 13.78 -7.60 -13.92
C VAL A 1 12.57 -6.71 -13.99
N SER A 2 11.93 -6.42 -12.90
CA SER A 2 10.67 -5.71 -12.93
C SER A 2 10.86 -4.24 -12.71
N ASP A 3 11.38 -3.60 -11.87
CA ASP A 3 11.42 -2.17 -11.53
C ASP A 3 10.05 -1.51 -11.65
N MET A 4 8.98 -2.27 -11.40
CA MET A 4 7.64 -1.74 -11.31
C MET A 4 7.50 -0.92 -10.02
N ARG A 5 6.85 0.25 -10.10
CA ARG A 5 6.59 1.06 -8.92
C ARG A 5 5.33 0.54 -8.26
N ILE A 6 5.44 0.15 -7.00
CA ILE A 6 4.36 -0.54 -6.29
C ILE A 6 4.02 0.17 -5.00
N TYR A 7 2.78 0.62 -4.87
CA TYR A 7 2.27 1.27 -3.68
C TYR A 7 1.78 0.20 -2.70
N ILE A 8 2.17 0.30 -1.43
CA ILE A 8 1.80 -0.67 -0.40
C ILE A 8 0.57 -0.16 0.34
N ALA A 9 -0.48 -0.97 0.41
CA ALA A 9 -1.72 -0.63 1.09
C ALA A 9 -2.11 -1.71 2.07
N GLY A 10 -2.64 -1.32 3.22
CA GLY A 10 -3.04 -2.30 4.22
C GLY A 10 -3.59 -1.64 5.47
N PRO A 11 -3.94 -2.45 6.47
CA PRO A 11 -4.53 -1.94 7.69
C PRO A 11 -3.51 -1.21 8.55
N ILE A 12 -3.88 -0.02 8.98
CA ILE A 12 -3.07 0.80 9.88
C ILE A 12 -3.77 0.98 11.21
N ALA A 13 -5.02 1.48 11.17
CA ALA A 13 -5.73 1.80 12.40
C ALA A 13 -5.99 0.58 13.27
N SER A 14 -6.27 -0.56 12.64
CA SER A 14 -6.51 -1.80 13.39
C SER A 14 -5.23 -2.50 13.81
N ARG A 15 -4.08 -1.99 13.37
CA ARG A 15 -2.78 -2.58 13.70
C ARG A 15 -1.78 -1.52 14.11
N LYS A 16 -2.20 -0.64 15.00
CA LYS A 16 -1.39 0.52 15.38
C LYS A 16 0.02 0.18 15.83
N GLU A 17 0.18 -0.97 16.47
CA GLU A 17 1.48 -1.32 17.05
C GLU A 17 2.36 -2.11 16.10
N THR A 18 1.81 -2.64 15.02
CA THR A 18 2.56 -3.50 14.12
C THR A 18 2.58 -3.05 12.68
N TYR A 19 1.77 -2.06 12.31
CA TYR A 19 1.65 -1.73 10.88
C TYR A 19 2.97 -1.29 10.26
N LYS A 20 3.80 -0.57 11.01
CA LYS A 20 5.07 -0.11 10.44
C LYS A 20 5.96 -1.30 10.10
N MET A 21 5.96 -2.32 10.93
CA MET A 21 6.72 -3.53 10.66
C MET A 21 6.13 -4.29 9.48
N ASP A 22 4.81 -4.42 9.43
CA ASP A 22 4.15 -5.10 8.32
C ASP A 22 4.48 -4.45 6.99
N PHE A 23 4.39 -3.12 6.95
CA PHE A 23 4.70 -2.37 5.74
C PHE A 23 6.18 -2.44 5.39
N ALA A 24 7.05 -2.42 6.41
CA ALA A 24 8.50 -2.50 6.17
C ALA A 24 8.90 -3.86 5.61
N GLU A 25 8.28 -4.92 6.09
CA GLU A 25 8.56 -6.26 5.56
C GLU A 25 8.12 -6.37 4.11
N ALA A 26 6.96 -5.80 3.77
CA ALA A 26 6.49 -5.79 2.40
C ALA A 26 7.44 -4.99 1.52
N GLU A 27 7.88 -3.84 1.99
CA GLU A 27 8.83 -3.01 1.25
C GLU A 27 10.11 -3.78 0.97
N HIS A 28 10.63 -4.46 1.99
CA HIS A 28 11.87 -5.23 1.85
C HIS A 28 11.70 -6.32 0.79
N GLY A 29 10.60 -7.05 0.85
CA GLY A 29 10.35 -8.13 -0.11
C GLY A 29 10.22 -7.63 -1.55
N LEU A 30 9.49 -6.54 -1.73
CA LEU A 30 9.31 -5.98 -3.07
C LEU A 30 10.62 -5.45 -3.62
N ARG A 31 11.41 -4.78 -2.79
CA ARG A 31 12.71 -4.26 -3.22
C ARG A 31 13.66 -5.39 -3.57
N HIS A 32 13.62 -6.46 -2.79
CA HIS A 32 14.46 -7.63 -3.06
C HIS A 32 14.10 -8.28 -4.39
N GLY A 33 12.84 -8.20 -4.78
CA GLY A 33 12.38 -8.72 -6.06
C GLY A 33 12.65 -7.80 -7.26
N GLY A 34 13.27 -6.65 -7.03
CA GLY A 34 13.63 -5.75 -8.12
C GLY A 34 12.63 -4.64 -8.37
N ASP A 35 11.60 -4.52 -7.54
CA ASP A 35 10.59 -3.49 -7.70
C ASP A 35 10.92 -2.25 -6.87
N ILE A 36 10.20 -1.17 -7.13
CA ILE A 36 10.36 0.09 -6.41
C ILE A 36 9.16 0.26 -5.49
N PRO A 37 9.31 -0.05 -4.20
CA PRO A 37 8.18 0.06 -3.27
C PRO A 37 7.96 1.51 -2.86
N VAL A 38 6.69 1.90 -2.78
CA VAL A 38 6.29 3.22 -2.28
C VAL A 38 5.47 2.97 -1.03
N ASN A 39 6.05 3.31 0.12
CA ASN A 39 5.54 2.90 1.42
C ASN A 39 4.98 4.09 2.19
N PRO A 40 3.65 4.20 2.33
CA PRO A 40 3.04 5.32 3.04
C PRO A 40 3.29 5.30 4.55
N ALA A 41 3.77 4.19 5.10
CA ALA A 41 4.09 4.14 6.52
C ALA A 41 5.27 5.03 6.89
N TRP A 42 6.02 5.53 5.89
CA TRP A 42 7.09 6.49 6.13
C TRP A 42 6.57 7.90 6.37
N LEU A 43 5.28 8.16 6.11
CA LEU A 43 4.71 9.47 6.39
C LEU A 43 4.74 9.74 7.89
N PRO A 44 4.92 11.00 8.28
CA PRO A 44 4.99 11.31 9.72
C PRO A 44 3.65 11.06 10.41
N GLU A 45 3.74 10.65 11.66
CA GLU A 45 2.55 10.56 12.50
C GLU A 45 2.16 11.98 12.92
N GLY A 46 0.90 12.16 13.27
CA GLY A 46 0.47 13.43 13.80
C GLY A 46 -0.15 14.40 12.81
N LEU A 47 -0.25 14.00 11.55
CA LEU A 47 -1.02 14.80 10.60
C LEU A 47 -2.51 14.58 10.86
N ASP A 48 -3.32 15.55 10.48
CA ASP A 48 -4.77 15.36 10.56
C ASP A 48 -5.17 14.16 9.72
N PRO A 49 -6.12 13.33 10.19
CA PRO A 49 -6.53 12.14 9.45
C PRO A 49 -6.90 12.41 8.00
N GLU A 50 -7.61 13.53 7.74
CA GLU A 50 -8.01 13.83 6.37
C GLU A 50 -6.86 14.26 5.47
N ALA A 51 -5.68 14.54 6.04
CA ALA A 51 -4.52 14.91 5.24
C ALA A 51 -3.83 13.68 4.62
N TYR A 52 -3.97 12.52 5.25
CA TYR A 52 -3.27 11.33 4.77
C TYR A 52 -3.82 10.83 3.44
N MET A 53 -5.14 10.84 3.26
CA MET A 53 -5.72 10.25 2.06
C MET A 53 -5.24 10.96 0.78
N PRO A 54 -5.26 12.30 0.69
CA PRO A 54 -4.76 12.95 -0.53
C PRO A 54 -3.28 12.63 -0.79
N ILE A 55 -2.47 12.57 0.26
CA ILE A 55 -1.05 12.25 0.10
C ILE A 55 -0.89 10.82 -0.42
N CYS A 56 -1.60 9.88 0.20
CA CYS A 56 -1.52 8.48 -0.20
C CYS A 56 -2.04 8.28 -1.62
N MET A 57 -3.10 8.99 -1.99
CA MET A 57 -3.63 8.89 -3.35
C MET A 57 -2.62 9.41 -4.37
N ALA A 58 -1.89 10.48 -4.04
CA ALA A 58 -0.85 10.98 -4.92
C ALA A 58 0.30 9.99 -5.04
N MET A 59 0.66 9.33 -3.94
CA MET A 59 1.69 8.28 -3.98
C MET A 59 1.24 7.12 -4.87
N LEU A 60 -0.01 6.70 -4.72
CA LEU A 60 -0.56 5.63 -5.54
C LEU A 60 -0.59 6.01 -7.01
N ASP A 61 -0.96 7.28 -7.31
CA ASP A 61 -0.96 7.75 -8.69
C ASP A 61 0.40 7.60 -9.36
N ALA A 62 1.46 7.74 -8.59
CA ALA A 62 2.82 7.63 -9.14
C ALA A 62 3.24 6.19 -9.40
N CYS A 63 2.39 5.21 -9.05
CA CYS A 63 2.75 3.81 -9.10
C CYS A 63 2.04 3.06 -10.21
N ASP A 64 2.61 1.92 -10.60
CA ASP A 64 2.04 1.06 -11.63
C ASP A 64 1.14 -0.02 -11.04
N ALA A 65 1.30 -0.29 -9.75
CA ALA A 65 0.57 -1.37 -9.08
C ALA A 65 0.32 -1.01 -7.63
N ILE A 66 -0.62 -1.72 -7.04
CA ILE A 66 -0.90 -1.64 -5.61
C ILE A 66 -0.71 -3.04 -5.01
N TYR A 67 -0.06 -3.11 -3.86
CA TYR A 67 0.19 -4.37 -3.16
C TYR A 67 -0.64 -4.36 -1.88
N MET A 68 -1.63 -5.26 -1.82
CA MET A 68 -2.58 -5.32 -0.71
C MET A 68 -2.08 -6.25 0.37
N LEU A 69 -1.80 -5.71 1.55
CA LEU A 69 -1.38 -6.51 2.71
C LEU A 69 -2.57 -7.27 3.28
N ARG A 70 -2.29 -8.40 3.91
CA ARG A 70 -3.36 -9.18 4.56
C ARG A 70 -4.10 -8.34 5.56
N GLY A 71 -5.42 -8.51 5.61
CA GLY A 71 -6.27 -7.71 6.46
C GLY A 71 -6.74 -6.41 5.84
N TRP A 72 -6.40 -6.17 4.58
CA TRP A 72 -6.78 -4.94 3.91
C TRP A 72 -8.29 -4.72 3.88
N GLU A 73 -9.06 -5.82 3.91
CA GLU A 73 -10.54 -5.73 3.84
C GLU A 73 -11.11 -4.95 5.02
N ASP A 74 -10.39 -4.95 6.14
CA ASP A 74 -10.85 -4.26 7.35
C ASP A 74 -10.41 -2.80 7.38
N SER A 75 -9.68 -2.35 6.37
CA SER A 75 -9.18 -0.98 6.31
C SER A 75 -9.97 -0.21 5.27
N LYS A 76 -10.73 0.78 5.73
CA LYS A 76 -11.51 1.62 4.83
C LYS A 76 -10.61 2.32 3.81
N GLY A 77 -9.49 2.84 4.27
CA GLY A 77 -8.53 3.51 3.38
C GLY A 77 -7.96 2.59 2.34
N ALA A 78 -7.56 1.37 2.75
CA ALA A 78 -7.01 0.42 1.80
C ALA A 78 -8.05 0.00 0.76
N CYS A 79 -9.30 -0.15 1.17
CA CYS A 79 -10.37 -0.48 0.24
C CYS A 79 -10.58 0.62 -0.80
N ILE A 80 -10.54 1.88 -0.36
CA ILE A 80 -10.68 3.01 -1.27
C ILE A 80 -9.51 3.03 -2.26
N GLU A 81 -8.30 2.83 -1.76
CA GLU A 81 -7.11 2.83 -2.60
C GLU A 81 -7.16 1.71 -3.63
N LYS A 82 -7.63 0.53 -3.21
CA LYS A 82 -7.77 -0.59 -4.14
C LYS A 82 -8.75 -0.27 -5.26
N LYS A 83 -9.91 0.30 -4.91
CA LYS A 83 -10.91 0.66 -5.91
C LYS A 83 -10.37 1.70 -6.88
N TYR A 84 -9.65 2.67 -6.37
CA TYR A 84 -9.04 3.68 -7.22
C TYR A 84 -8.02 3.05 -8.18
N ALA A 85 -7.18 2.15 -7.67
CA ALA A 85 -6.20 1.47 -8.50
C ALA A 85 -6.89 0.66 -9.60
N GLU A 86 -7.98 -0.02 -9.26
CA GLU A 86 -8.76 -0.76 -10.25
C GLU A 86 -9.33 0.16 -11.32
N TYR A 87 -9.87 1.29 -10.89
CA TYR A 87 -10.44 2.27 -11.82
C TYR A 87 -9.37 2.80 -12.78
N GLN A 88 -8.15 3.01 -12.28
CA GLN A 88 -7.05 3.52 -13.09
C GLN A 88 -6.37 2.44 -13.93
N GLY A 89 -6.79 1.20 -13.82
CA GLY A 89 -6.19 0.12 -14.58
C GLY A 89 -4.83 -0.33 -14.08
N LYS A 90 -4.50 -0.02 -12.84
CA LYS A 90 -3.24 -0.46 -12.24
C LYS A 90 -3.31 -1.93 -11.87
N ALA A 91 -2.16 -2.59 -11.81
CA ALA A 91 -2.12 -3.98 -11.38
C ALA A 91 -2.44 -4.09 -9.90
N ILE A 92 -3.19 -5.12 -9.53
CA ILE A 92 -3.56 -5.37 -8.14
C ILE A 92 -2.84 -6.63 -7.69
N LEU A 93 -1.96 -6.49 -6.71
CA LEU A 93 -1.19 -7.59 -6.18
C LEU A 93 -1.61 -7.83 -4.73
N PHE A 94 -1.48 -9.06 -4.26
CA PHE A 94 -1.89 -9.42 -2.91
C PHE A 94 -0.77 -10.11 -2.17
N GLU A 95 -0.62 -9.77 -0.89
CA GLU A 95 0.31 -10.45 -0.03
C GLU A 95 -0.07 -11.93 0.04
N GLY A 96 0.92 -12.80 -0.16
CA GLY A 96 0.66 -14.23 -0.17
C GLY A 96 0.25 -14.77 -1.54
N GLY A 97 0.21 -13.92 -2.56
CA GLY A 97 -0.09 -14.35 -3.92
C GLY A 97 -1.46 -13.92 -4.37
N SER A 98 -2.24 -14.85 -4.88
CA SER A 98 -3.51 -14.48 -5.47
C SER A 98 -4.60 -14.36 -4.42
N GLU A 99 -5.54 -13.53 -4.77
CA GLU A 99 -6.78 -13.40 -4.04
C GLU A 99 -7.69 -14.51 -4.45
N LEU A 100 -8.22 -15.27 -3.89
CA LEU A 100 -9.20 -16.23 -4.42
C LEU A 100 -10.37 -16.45 -3.48
#